data_85c38ba485b5e38f6dd03141810a8d7e
#
_entry.id   85c38ba485b5e38f6dd03141810a8d7e
#
_cell.length_a   1.000
_cell.length_b   1.000
_cell.length_c   1.000
_cell.angle_alpha   90.00
_cell.angle_beta   90.00
_cell.angle_gamma   90.00
#
_symmetry.space_group_name_H-M   'P 1'
#
loop_
_entity.id
_entity.type
_entity.pdbx_description
1 polymer ?
#
loop_
_entity_poly.entity_id
_entity_poly.type
_entity_poly.pdbx_seq_one_letter_code
_entity_poly.pdbx_strand_id
1 'polypeptide(L)'
;MNEDLKLLLDKADTLKGELSALRPLPEDALQKIQDALDIEYTYESNRIEGNTLTLQETALVVNEGVTISGKSMREHLEAINHSEAIDYIKDIAKKDIEISERTIKEIHALILHGIDRENAGKYRTVPVMISGSIQMPPQPY
;
A
#
# COMPACT_ATOMS: atom_id res chain seq x y z
N MET A 1 -9.35 25.69 18.07
CA MET A 1 -8.21 24.80 17.77
C MET A 1 -7.34 24.80 19.02
N ASN A 2 -6.94 23.62 19.53
CA ASN A 2 -6.14 23.52 20.75
C ASN A 2 -4.77 24.17 20.50
N GLU A 3 -4.22 24.93 21.47
CA GLU A 3 -2.91 25.58 21.35
C GLU A 3 -1.79 24.61 21.05
N ASP A 4 -1.83 23.40 21.65
CA ASP A 4 -0.86 22.33 21.40
C ASP A 4 -0.90 21.87 19.94
N LEU A 5 -2.10 21.73 19.36
CA LEU A 5 -2.25 21.35 17.95
C LEU A 5 -1.70 22.44 17.02
N LYS A 6 -1.94 23.70 17.34
CA LYS A 6 -1.40 24.82 16.56
C LYS A 6 0.13 24.82 16.58
N LEU A 7 0.73 24.65 17.75
CA LEU A 7 2.19 24.57 17.90
C LEU A 7 2.80 23.42 17.09
N LEU A 8 2.14 22.25 17.07
CA LEU A 8 2.58 21.11 16.27
C LEU A 8 2.48 21.38 14.76
N LEU A 9 1.41 22.02 14.32
CA LEU A 9 1.25 22.38 12.90
C LEU A 9 2.29 23.43 12.47
N ASP A 10 2.52 24.46 13.27
CA ASP A 10 3.54 25.48 13.01
C ASP A 10 4.96 24.85 12.91
N LYS A 11 5.25 23.88 13.79
CA LYS A 11 6.50 23.12 13.73
C LYS A 11 6.58 22.26 12.47
N ALA A 12 5.52 21.59 12.07
CA ALA A 12 5.46 20.81 10.84
C ALA A 12 5.68 21.68 9.60
N ASP A 13 5.07 22.86 9.55
CA ASP A 13 5.24 23.80 8.44
C ASP A 13 6.68 24.35 8.39
N THR A 14 7.29 24.62 9.52
CA THR A 14 8.71 25.02 9.61
C THR A 14 9.62 23.94 9.03
N LEU A 15 9.47 22.70 9.50
CA LEU A 15 10.27 21.56 9.02
C LEU A 15 10.04 21.28 7.52
N LYS A 16 8.81 21.44 7.04
CA LYS A 16 8.47 21.34 5.62
C LYS A 16 9.18 22.43 4.81
N GLY A 17 9.25 23.64 5.34
CA GLY A 17 9.98 24.77 4.72
C GLY A 17 11.48 24.48 4.61
N GLU A 18 12.09 23.98 5.69
CA GLU A 18 13.50 23.58 5.72
C GLU A 18 13.79 22.46 4.72
N LEU A 19 12.96 21.41 4.69
CA LEU A 19 13.08 20.31 3.73
C LEU A 19 12.94 20.81 2.28
N SER A 20 12.01 21.74 2.04
CA SER A 20 11.81 22.30 0.69
C SER A 20 13.01 23.14 0.23
N ALA A 21 13.72 23.79 1.14
CA ALA A 21 14.93 24.55 0.83
C ALA A 21 16.13 23.67 0.42
N LEU A 22 16.11 22.39 0.80
CA LEU A 22 17.13 21.39 0.42
C LEU A 22 16.89 20.77 -0.96
N ARG A 23 15.79 21.10 -1.61
CA ARG A 23 15.44 20.58 -2.95
C ARG A 23 16.03 21.43 -4.08
N PRO A 24 16.32 20.81 -5.26
CA PRO A 24 16.11 19.38 -5.55
C PRO A 24 17.19 18.49 -4.95
N LEU A 25 16.75 17.35 -4.40
CA LEU A 25 17.67 16.27 -4.01
C LEU A 25 18.19 15.54 -5.26
N PRO A 26 19.40 14.96 -5.25
CA PRO A 26 19.88 14.15 -6.35
C PRO A 26 18.90 13.01 -6.67
N GLU A 27 18.64 12.77 -7.95
CA GLU A 27 17.64 11.79 -8.40
C GLU A 27 17.92 10.37 -7.88
N ASP A 28 19.19 9.96 -7.87
CA ASP A 28 19.63 8.66 -7.37
C ASP A 28 19.39 8.51 -5.85
N ALA A 29 19.56 9.57 -5.08
CA ALA A 29 19.24 9.57 -3.66
C ALA A 29 17.72 9.49 -3.42
N LEU A 30 16.93 10.22 -4.18
CA LEU A 30 15.47 10.16 -4.13
C LEU A 30 14.96 8.76 -4.48
N GLN A 31 15.50 8.14 -5.53
CA GLN A 31 15.10 6.80 -5.94
C GLN A 31 15.38 5.77 -4.85
N LYS A 32 16.57 5.77 -4.27
CA LYS A 32 16.91 4.85 -3.17
C LYS A 32 16.02 5.02 -1.95
N ILE A 33 15.69 6.25 -1.58
CA ILE A 33 14.75 6.52 -0.48
C ILE A 33 13.36 5.98 -0.84
N GLN A 34 12.90 6.22 -2.05
CA GLN A 34 11.60 5.75 -2.52
C GLN A 34 11.52 4.23 -2.50
N ASP A 35 12.53 3.54 -3.04
CA ASP A 35 12.59 2.08 -3.07
C ASP A 35 12.54 1.48 -1.65
N ALA A 36 13.30 2.08 -0.71
CA ALA A 36 13.29 1.65 0.69
C ALA A 36 11.91 1.84 1.35
N LEU A 37 11.28 2.99 1.12
CA LEU A 37 9.93 3.29 1.64
C LEU A 37 8.86 2.38 1.03
N ASP A 38 8.97 2.02 -0.24
CA ASP A 38 8.03 1.11 -0.92
C ASP A 38 8.08 -0.31 -0.33
N ILE A 39 9.28 -0.79 -0.03
CA ILE A 39 9.46 -2.09 0.65
C ILE A 39 8.92 -2.03 2.07
N GLU A 40 9.23 -0.99 2.84
CA GLU A 40 8.72 -0.82 4.19
C GLU A 40 7.19 -0.73 4.20
N TYR A 41 6.60 0.02 3.28
CA TYR A 41 5.16 0.15 3.14
C TYR A 41 4.51 -1.19 2.77
N THR A 42 5.10 -1.95 1.84
CA THR A 42 4.63 -3.28 1.48
C THR A 42 4.69 -4.24 2.66
N TYR A 43 5.80 -4.26 3.39
CA TYR A 43 5.98 -5.07 4.59
C TYR A 43 4.94 -4.74 5.66
N GLU A 44 4.83 -3.47 6.06
CA GLU A 44 3.92 -3.06 7.14
C GLU A 44 2.44 -3.30 6.78
N SER A 45 2.04 -3.03 5.54
CA SER A 45 0.67 -3.28 5.09
C SER A 45 0.32 -4.77 5.17
N ASN A 46 1.18 -5.64 4.67
CA ASN A 46 0.95 -7.09 4.71
C ASN A 46 1.04 -7.65 6.13
N ARG A 47 1.93 -7.12 6.98
CA ARG A 47 2.06 -7.51 8.38
C ARG A 47 0.78 -7.26 9.18
N ILE A 48 0.11 -6.14 8.95
CA ILE A 48 -1.18 -5.83 9.57
C ILE A 48 -2.24 -6.89 9.23
N GLU A 49 -2.20 -7.43 8.02
CA GLU A 49 -3.11 -8.48 7.53
C GLU A 49 -2.67 -9.90 7.95
N GLY A 50 -1.58 -10.03 8.70
CA GLY A 50 -1.11 -11.30 9.25
C GLY A 50 -0.05 -12.02 8.43
N ASN A 51 0.51 -11.40 7.39
CA ASN A 51 1.67 -11.92 6.67
C ASN A 51 2.87 -12.01 7.61
N THR A 52 3.63 -13.09 7.55
CA THR A 52 4.73 -13.38 8.47
C THR A 52 6.12 -13.17 7.87
N LEU A 53 6.23 -12.68 6.61
CA LEU A 53 7.51 -12.26 6.06
C LEU A 53 8.12 -11.15 6.92
N THR A 54 9.41 -11.19 7.14
CA THR A 54 10.17 -10.08 7.74
C THR A 54 10.40 -8.98 6.69
N LEU A 55 10.80 -7.78 7.12
CA LEU A 55 11.14 -6.69 6.20
C LEU A 55 12.22 -7.11 5.18
N GLN A 56 13.25 -7.83 5.63
CA GLN A 56 14.32 -8.32 4.76
C GLN A 56 13.81 -9.39 3.78
N GLU A 57 12.97 -10.32 4.24
CA GLU A 57 12.36 -11.33 3.37
C GLU A 57 11.42 -10.69 2.34
N THR A 58 10.65 -9.67 2.74
CA THR A 58 9.81 -8.90 1.81
C THR A 58 10.65 -8.24 0.72
N ALA A 59 11.78 -7.63 1.09
CA ALA A 59 12.70 -7.03 0.11
C ALA A 59 13.26 -8.08 -0.87
N LEU A 60 13.66 -9.25 -0.38
CA LEU A 60 14.15 -10.35 -1.22
C LEU A 60 13.07 -10.88 -2.17
N VAL A 61 11.85 -11.07 -1.67
CA VAL A 61 10.71 -11.54 -2.48
C VAL A 61 10.37 -10.55 -3.58
N VAL A 62 10.26 -9.27 -3.25
CA VAL A 62 9.84 -8.22 -4.18
C VAL A 62 10.95 -7.87 -5.18
N ASN A 63 12.18 -7.66 -4.72
CA ASN A 63 13.27 -7.19 -5.57
C ASN A 63 13.98 -8.30 -6.35
N GLU A 64 14.12 -9.48 -5.74
CA GLU A 64 14.92 -10.57 -6.29
C GLU A 64 14.06 -11.75 -6.80
N GLY A 65 12.75 -11.75 -6.50
CA GLY A 65 11.85 -12.83 -6.88
C GLY A 65 12.17 -14.17 -6.24
N VAL A 66 12.90 -14.17 -5.11
CA VAL A 66 13.26 -15.43 -4.42
C VAL A 66 12.12 -15.93 -3.54
N THR A 67 12.08 -17.26 -3.35
CA THR A 67 11.15 -17.88 -2.42
C THR A 67 11.79 -18.09 -1.06
N ILE A 68 11.05 -17.81 0.01
CA ILE A 68 11.50 -17.95 1.39
C ILE A 68 11.01 -19.28 1.96
N SER A 69 11.94 -20.10 2.45
CA SER A 69 11.62 -21.38 3.06
C SER A 69 10.72 -21.22 4.29
N GLY A 70 9.69 -22.05 4.41
CA GLY A 70 8.73 -22.01 5.51
C GLY A 70 7.65 -20.95 5.41
N LYS A 71 7.63 -20.15 4.34
CA LYS A 71 6.55 -19.20 4.04
C LYS A 71 5.64 -19.73 2.94
N SER A 72 4.37 -19.43 3.02
CA SER A 72 3.38 -19.87 2.04
C SER A 72 3.51 -19.12 0.71
N MET A 73 3.08 -19.73 -0.38
CA MET A 73 2.95 -19.05 -1.69
C MET A 73 2.04 -17.82 -1.59
N ARG A 74 1.00 -17.91 -0.77
CA ARG A 74 0.09 -16.78 -0.55
C ARG A 74 0.81 -15.57 0.02
N GLU A 75 1.67 -15.75 1.02
CA GLU A 75 2.44 -14.65 1.62
C GLU A 75 3.39 -13.99 0.61
N HIS A 76 4.00 -14.78 -0.28
CA HIS A 76 4.82 -14.25 -1.37
C HIS A 76 3.98 -13.43 -2.35
N LEU A 77 2.81 -13.96 -2.78
CA LEU A 77 1.92 -13.25 -3.68
C LEU A 77 1.36 -11.98 -3.05
N GLU A 78 1.03 -11.97 -1.78
CA GLU A 78 0.59 -10.77 -1.08
C GLU A 78 1.64 -9.66 -1.15
N ALA A 79 2.92 -9.97 -0.93
CA ALA A 79 4.00 -8.99 -1.02
C ALA A 79 4.23 -8.50 -2.47
N ILE A 80 4.28 -9.40 -3.43
CA ILE A 80 4.48 -9.07 -4.86
C ILE A 80 3.31 -8.22 -5.37
N ASN A 81 2.09 -8.69 -5.16
CA ASN A 81 0.88 -8.01 -5.64
C ASN A 81 0.70 -6.64 -5.02
N HIS A 82 1.04 -6.48 -3.73
CA HIS A 82 0.98 -5.17 -3.07
C HIS A 82 1.99 -4.20 -3.71
N SER A 83 3.22 -4.63 -3.96
CA SER A 83 4.23 -3.81 -4.63
C SER A 83 3.77 -3.41 -6.04
N GLU A 84 3.26 -4.34 -6.85
CA GLU A 84 2.73 -4.06 -8.18
C GLU A 84 1.54 -3.08 -8.14
N ALA A 85 0.66 -3.22 -7.14
CA ALA A 85 -0.46 -2.30 -6.97
C ALA A 85 0.00 -0.87 -6.60
N ILE A 86 1.05 -0.72 -5.80
CA ILE A 86 1.65 0.57 -5.48
C ILE A 86 2.27 1.22 -6.72
N ASP A 87 2.98 0.45 -7.53
CA ASP A 87 3.55 0.96 -8.78
C ASP A 87 2.46 1.41 -9.75
N TYR A 88 1.37 0.65 -9.86
CA TYR A 88 0.20 1.04 -10.64
C TYR A 88 -0.43 2.34 -10.13
N ILE A 89 -0.62 2.48 -8.80
CA ILE A 89 -1.16 3.71 -8.19
C ILE A 89 -0.26 4.92 -8.50
N LYS A 90 1.06 4.76 -8.40
CA LYS A 90 2.01 5.82 -8.75
C LYS A 90 1.94 6.21 -10.22
N ASP A 91 1.75 5.24 -11.11
CA ASP A 91 1.64 5.48 -12.55
C ASP A 91 0.36 6.25 -12.91
N ILE A 92 -0.79 5.85 -12.36
CA ILE A 92 -2.04 6.59 -12.57
C ILE A 92 -2.00 7.99 -11.96
N ALA A 93 -1.35 8.16 -10.80
CA ALA A 93 -1.17 9.47 -10.17
C ALA A 93 -0.30 10.40 -11.00
N LYS A 94 0.78 9.89 -11.61
CA LYS A 94 1.63 10.67 -12.53
C LYS A 94 0.90 11.10 -13.81
N LYS A 95 -0.07 10.30 -14.26
CA LYS A 95 -0.87 10.56 -15.45
C LYS A 95 -2.13 11.39 -15.16
N ASP A 96 -2.32 11.84 -13.91
CA ASP A 96 -3.48 12.61 -13.47
C ASP A 96 -4.82 11.91 -13.80
N ILE A 97 -4.84 10.58 -13.68
CA ILE A 97 -6.03 9.78 -13.94
C ILE A 97 -6.95 9.85 -12.72
N GLU A 98 -8.19 10.22 -12.94
CA GLU A 98 -9.20 10.27 -11.88
C GLU A 98 -9.48 8.90 -11.27
N ILE A 99 -9.68 8.88 -9.94
CA ILE A 99 -10.12 7.68 -9.24
C ILE A 99 -11.56 7.37 -9.66
N SER A 100 -11.74 6.22 -10.26
CA SER A 100 -13.03 5.71 -10.72
C SER A 100 -13.31 4.33 -10.13
N GLU A 101 -14.55 3.88 -10.24
CA GLU A 101 -14.93 2.51 -9.89
C GLU A 101 -14.07 1.48 -10.64
N ARG A 102 -13.74 1.75 -11.89
CA ARG A 102 -12.84 0.92 -12.69
C ARG A 102 -11.46 0.85 -12.08
N THR A 103 -10.88 1.99 -11.70
CA THR A 103 -9.55 2.08 -11.08
C THR A 103 -9.50 1.29 -9.77
N ILE A 104 -10.56 1.40 -8.94
CA ILE A 104 -10.66 0.63 -7.68
C ILE A 104 -10.69 -0.88 -7.96
N LYS A 105 -11.46 -1.32 -8.96
CA LYS A 105 -11.53 -2.74 -9.35
C LYS A 105 -10.20 -3.25 -9.92
N GLU A 106 -9.48 -2.44 -10.68
CA GLU A 106 -8.16 -2.78 -11.22
C GLU A 106 -7.15 -2.97 -10.09
N ILE A 107 -7.09 -2.07 -9.10
CA ILE A 107 -6.24 -2.21 -7.91
C ILE A 107 -6.61 -3.47 -7.12
N HIS A 108 -7.91 -3.72 -6.89
CA HIS A 108 -8.37 -4.92 -6.21
C HIS A 108 -8.00 -6.20 -6.95
N ALA A 109 -8.04 -6.17 -8.29
CA ALA A 109 -7.62 -7.29 -9.12
C ALA A 109 -6.12 -7.58 -9.00
N LEU A 110 -5.28 -6.54 -8.94
CA LEU A 110 -3.84 -6.68 -8.72
C LEU A 110 -3.55 -7.30 -7.36
N ILE A 111 -4.14 -6.76 -6.29
CA ILE A 111 -3.91 -7.26 -4.91
C ILE A 111 -4.30 -8.73 -4.76
N LEU A 112 -5.38 -9.18 -5.39
CA LEU A 112 -5.88 -10.56 -5.30
C LEU A 112 -5.38 -11.49 -6.41
N HIS A 113 -4.48 -11.02 -7.27
CA HIS A 113 -3.95 -11.83 -8.37
C HIS A 113 -3.31 -13.12 -7.87
N GLY A 114 -3.79 -14.26 -8.34
CA GLY A 114 -3.30 -15.57 -7.91
C GLY A 114 -3.72 -16.01 -6.50
N ILE A 115 -4.32 -15.12 -5.70
CA ILE A 115 -4.78 -15.39 -4.33
C ILE A 115 -6.26 -15.76 -4.31
N ASP A 116 -7.11 -14.91 -4.91
CA ASP A 116 -8.56 -15.13 -4.99
C ASP A 116 -9.07 -14.73 -6.37
N ARG A 117 -9.08 -15.69 -7.30
CA ARG A 117 -9.50 -15.47 -8.69
C ARG A 117 -10.99 -15.17 -8.84
N GLU A 118 -11.80 -15.63 -7.89
CA GLU A 118 -13.25 -15.48 -7.99
C GLU A 118 -13.67 -14.05 -7.66
N ASN A 119 -13.04 -13.42 -6.69
CA ASN A 119 -13.41 -12.11 -6.19
C ASN A 119 -12.52 -10.97 -6.71
N ALA A 120 -11.37 -11.29 -7.31
CA ALA A 120 -10.43 -10.29 -7.82
C ALA A 120 -11.12 -9.32 -8.79
N GLY A 121 -11.06 -8.02 -8.50
CA GLY A 121 -11.63 -6.95 -9.31
C GLY A 121 -13.17 -6.88 -9.32
N LYS A 122 -13.84 -7.56 -8.41
CA LYS A 122 -15.31 -7.61 -8.34
C LYS A 122 -15.83 -7.10 -7.00
N TYR A 123 -17.03 -6.57 -7.00
CA TYR A 123 -17.76 -6.35 -5.77
C TYR A 123 -18.31 -7.66 -5.23
N ARG A 124 -18.45 -7.75 -3.91
CA ARG A 124 -19.05 -8.89 -3.26
C ARG A 124 -20.53 -9.04 -3.68
N THR A 125 -20.97 -10.27 -3.74
CA THR A 125 -22.37 -10.62 -4.03
C THR A 125 -23.13 -11.09 -2.79
N VAL A 126 -22.43 -11.21 -1.64
CA VAL A 126 -23.01 -11.66 -0.37
C VAL A 126 -22.95 -10.55 0.68
N PRO A 127 -23.93 -10.46 1.58
CA PRO A 127 -23.88 -9.58 2.73
C PRO A 127 -22.69 -9.92 3.62
N VAL A 128 -22.07 -8.91 4.23
CA VAL A 128 -20.99 -9.08 5.21
C VAL A 128 -21.34 -8.31 6.48
N MET A 129 -20.78 -8.76 7.60
CA MET A 129 -20.83 -8.07 8.89
C MET A 129 -19.39 -7.86 9.38
N ILE A 130 -19.16 -6.71 10.00
CA ILE A 130 -17.90 -6.44 10.70
C ILE A 130 -18.02 -7.03 12.10
N SER A 131 -17.15 -7.97 12.45
CA SER A 131 -17.13 -8.58 13.77
C SER A 131 -16.97 -7.51 14.85
N GLY A 132 -17.84 -7.57 15.88
CA GLY A 132 -17.85 -6.58 16.97
C GLY A 132 -18.49 -5.24 16.64
N SER A 133 -19.01 -5.01 15.42
CA SER A 133 -19.74 -3.80 15.05
C SER A 133 -21.24 -4.04 14.99
N ILE A 134 -22.00 -3.03 15.41
CA ILE A 134 -23.47 -2.97 15.22
C ILE A 134 -23.84 -2.32 13.87
N GLN A 135 -22.85 -1.71 13.21
CA GLN A 135 -23.06 -1.09 11.88
C GLN A 135 -23.10 -2.16 10.79
N MET A 136 -24.15 -2.14 10.01
CA MET A 136 -24.27 -2.98 8.81
C MET A 136 -23.59 -2.28 7.63
N PRO A 137 -22.63 -2.92 6.96
CA PRO A 137 -22.10 -2.42 5.69
C PRO A 137 -23.22 -2.32 4.62
N PRO A 138 -23.03 -1.50 3.57
CA PRO A 138 -23.98 -1.45 2.45
C PRO A 138 -24.26 -2.84 1.90
N GLN A 139 -25.50 -3.09 1.49
CA GLN A 139 -25.85 -4.36 0.87
C GLN A 139 -25.14 -4.52 -0.47
N PRO A 140 -24.80 -5.75 -0.89
CA PRO A 140 -24.27 -5.99 -2.23
C PRO A 140 -25.31 -5.63 -3.29
N TYR A 141 -24.84 -5.15 -4.43
CA TYR A 141 -25.70 -4.85 -5.60
C TYR A 141 -26.10 -6.13 -6.33
#